data_ae094151e8bf88fdc66a4f16b05e8fb9
#
_entry.id   ae094151e8bf88fdc66a4f16b05e8fb9
#
_cell.length_a   1.000
_cell.length_b   1.000
_cell.length_c   1.000
_cell.angle_alpha   90.00
_cell.angle_beta   90.00
_cell.angle_gamma   90.00
#
_symmetry.space_group_name_H-M   'P 1'
#
loop_
_entity.id
_entity.type
_entity.pdbx_description
1 polymer ?
#
loop_
_entity_poly.entity_id
_entity_poly.type
_entity_poly.pdbx_seq_one_letter_code
_entity_poly.pdbx_strand_id
1 'polypeptide(L)'
;MKKQRTKKILKSIETIKKEIEKHFEKLEKEINEKEEIPARYHIKEIDKSLLNFLEKRLNLLKTDKSPVEQYKKRLNTLRQKADSQFN
;
A
#
# COMPACT_ATOMS: atom_id res chain seq x y z
N MET A 1 21.29 -1.57 -21.85
CA MET A 1 19.85 -1.85 -21.94
C MET A 1 19.27 -2.34 -20.61
N LYS A 2 19.94 -3.25 -19.92
CA LYS A 2 19.49 -3.71 -18.60
C LYS A 2 19.43 -2.56 -17.58
N LYS A 3 20.32 -1.56 -17.66
CA LYS A 3 20.35 -0.41 -16.77
C LYS A 3 19.11 0.49 -16.90
N GLN A 4 18.61 0.69 -18.12
CA GLN A 4 17.42 1.52 -18.33
C GLN A 4 16.16 0.84 -17.78
N ARG A 5 16.05 -0.47 -17.97
CA ARG A 5 14.93 -1.24 -17.45
C ARG A 5 14.89 -1.21 -15.92
N THR A 6 16.05 -1.38 -15.30
CA THR A 6 16.18 -1.31 -13.84
C THR A 6 15.77 0.08 -13.32
N LYS A 7 16.22 1.13 -14.03
CA LYS A 7 15.91 2.51 -13.67
C LYS A 7 14.40 2.78 -13.73
N LYS A 8 13.73 2.27 -14.75
CA LYS A 8 12.28 2.41 -14.90
C LYS A 8 11.54 1.67 -13.80
N ILE A 9 12.00 0.47 -13.44
CA ILE A 9 11.41 -0.32 -12.37
C ILE A 9 11.57 0.40 -11.03
N LEU A 10 12.76 0.92 -10.74
CA LEU A 10 13.01 1.67 -9.51
C LEU A 10 12.10 2.89 -9.39
N LYS A 11 11.94 3.63 -10.50
CA LYS A 11 11.06 4.79 -10.52
C LYS A 11 9.61 4.39 -10.31
N SER A 12 9.20 3.28 -10.90
CA SER A 12 7.86 2.72 -10.71
C SER A 12 7.61 2.36 -9.25
N ILE A 13 8.61 1.77 -8.59
CA ILE A 13 8.53 1.41 -7.16
C ILE A 13 8.33 2.67 -6.32
N GLU A 14 9.08 3.73 -6.57
CA GLU A 14 8.93 4.99 -5.85
C GLU A 14 7.53 5.58 -6.03
N THR A 15 7.01 5.55 -7.26
CA THR A 15 5.68 6.04 -7.56
C THR A 15 4.61 5.25 -6.80
N ILE A 16 4.73 3.92 -6.80
CA ILE A 16 3.81 3.05 -6.09
C ILE A 16 3.85 3.33 -4.59
N LYS A 17 5.04 3.49 -4.01
CA LYS A 17 5.19 3.81 -2.59
C LYS A 17 4.51 5.13 -2.23
N LYS A 18 4.64 6.14 -3.07
CA LYS A 18 3.97 7.43 -2.86
C LYS A 18 2.45 7.26 -2.90
N GLU A 19 1.95 6.47 -3.84
CA GLU A 19 0.51 6.20 -3.93
C GLU A 19 0.00 5.44 -2.70
N ILE A 20 0.78 4.46 -2.22
CA ILE A 20 0.43 3.73 -1.01
C ILE A 20 0.33 4.69 0.18
N GLU A 21 1.30 5.59 0.34
CA GLU A 21 1.29 6.56 1.43
C GLU A 21 0.07 7.48 1.37
N LYS A 22 -0.29 7.95 0.18
CA LYS A 22 -1.48 8.77 -0.01
C LYS A 22 -2.74 8.03 0.39
N HIS A 23 -2.83 6.77 0.01
CA HIS A 23 -3.99 5.94 0.35
C HIS A 23 -4.07 5.70 1.86
N PHE A 24 -2.93 5.51 2.52
CA PHE A 24 -2.90 5.37 3.98
C PHE A 24 -3.36 6.65 4.67
N GLU A 25 -2.94 7.81 4.19
CA GLU A 25 -3.37 9.10 4.75
C GLU A 25 -4.88 9.27 4.65
N LYS A 26 -5.45 8.97 3.49
CA LYS A 26 -6.89 9.03 3.28
C LYS A 26 -7.62 8.03 4.18
N LEU A 27 -7.09 6.82 4.28
CA LEU A 27 -7.67 5.77 5.11
C LEU A 27 -7.72 6.18 6.57
N GLU A 28 -6.62 6.71 7.11
CA GLU A 28 -6.59 7.19 8.48
C GLU A 28 -7.63 8.26 8.74
N LYS A 29 -7.75 9.21 7.82
CA LYS A 29 -8.74 10.28 7.92
C LYS A 29 -10.16 9.72 7.91
N GLU A 30 -10.44 8.78 7.00
CA GLU A 30 -11.76 8.19 6.88
C GLU A 30 -12.15 7.39 8.12
N ILE A 31 -11.19 6.66 8.69
CA ILE A 31 -11.44 5.93 9.94
C ILE A 31 -11.74 6.91 11.08
N ASN A 32 -10.95 7.97 11.19
CA ASN A 32 -11.14 8.99 12.23
C ASN A 32 -12.47 9.73 12.09
N GLU A 33 -12.92 9.93 10.86
CA GLU A 33 -14.18 10.61 10.56
C GLU A 33 -15.36 9.64 10.49
N LYS A 34 -15.13 8.36 10.77
CA LYS A 34 -16.13 7.28 10.78
C LYS A 34 -16.81 7.09 9.43
N GLU A 35 -16.04 7.25 8.35
CA GLU A 35 -16.52 7.02 6.99
C GLU A 35 -16.23 5.57 6.58
N GLU A 36 -17.12 4.66 6.95
CA GLU A 36 -16.90 3.23 6.78
C GLU A 36 -16.72 2.78 5.33
N ILE A 37 -17.61 3.21 4.45
CA ILE A 37 -17.62 2.72 3.06
C ILE A 37 -16.32 3.06 2.34
N PRO A 38 -15.87 4.34 2.29
CA PRO A 38 -14.60 4.64 1.64
C PRO A 38 -13.40 4.02 2.37
N ALA A 39 -13.44 3.92 3.71
CA ALA A 39 -12.35 3.32 4.46
C ALA A 39 -12.18 1.84 4.08
N ARG A 40 -13.26 1.09 4.02
CA ARG A 40 -13.24 -0.33 3.62
C ARG A 40 -12.75 -0.50 2.19
N TYR A 41 -13.17 0.40 1.30
CA TYR A 41 -12.73 0.41 -0.09
C TYR A 41 -11.22 0.61 -0.18
N HIS A 42 -10.68 1.59 0.54
CA HIS A 42 -9.24 1.89 0.50
C HIS A 42 -8.40 0.76 1.11
N ILE A 43 -8.89 0.11 2.16
CA ILE A 43 -8.23 -1.07 2.72
C ILE A 43 -8.07 -2.13 1.64
N LYS A 44 -9.13 -2.43 0.93
CA LYS A 44 -9.13 -3.45 -0.11
C LYS A 44 -8.20 -3.06 -1.27
N GLU A 45 -8.22 -1.80 -1.67
CA GLU A 45 -7.40 -1.30 -2.77
C GLU A 45 -5.92 -1.38 -2.44
N ILE A 46 -5.52 -0.98 -1.23
CA ILE A 46 -4.13 -1.08 -0.79
C ILE A 46 -3.70 -2.54 -0.78
N ASP A 47 -4.50 -3.41 -0.17
CA ASP A 47 -4.16 -4.81 -0.01
C ASP A 47 -4.07 -5.56 -1.35
N LYS A 48 -5.07 -5.41 -2.21
CA LYS A 48 -5.18 -6.23 -3.42
C LYS A 48 -4.53 -5.63 -4.65
N SER A 49 -4.41 -4.30 -4.72
CA SER A 49 -3.86 -3.65 -5.90
C SER A 49 -2.47 -3.09 -5.67
N LEU A 50 -2.34 -2.14 -4.76
CA LEU A 50 -1.08 -1.41 -4.58
C LEU A 50 0.04 -2.28 -4.05
N LEU A 51 -0.21 -3.07 -3.01
CA LEU A 51 0.81 -3.95 -2.44
C LEU A 51 1.19 -5.05 -3.42
N ASN A 52 0.24 -5.54 -4.18
CA ASN A 52 0.48 -6.55 -5.20
C ASN A 52 1.39 -6.00 -6.31
N PHE A 53 1.13 -4.79 -6.78
CA PHE A 53 1.99 -4.14 -7.77
C PHE A 53 3.40 -3.92 -7.23
N LEU A 54 3.51 -3.47 -5.98
CA LEU A 54 4.82 -3.27 -5.36
C LEU A 54 5.58 -4.59 -5.28
N GLU A 55 4.94 -5.64 -4.82
CA GLU A 55 5.55 -6.97 -4.71
C GLU A 55 6.06 -7.46 -6.06
N LYS A 56 5.27 -7.31 -7.12
CA LYS A 56 5.68 -7.71 -8.47
C LYS A 56 6.93 -6.95 -8.94
N ARG A 57 6.99 -5.65 -8.68
CA ARG A 57 8.15 -4.85 -9.06
C ARG A 57 9.40 -5.24 -8.29
N LEU A 58 9.26 -5.52 -6.98
CA LEU A 58 10.38 -5.98 -6.17
C LEU A 58 10.87 -7.36 -6.61
N ASN A 59 9.96 -8.23 -7.01
CA ASN A 59 10.31 -9.53 -7.57
C ASN A 59 11.13 -9.39 -8.87
N LEU A 60 10.78 -8.45 -9.73
CA LEU A 60 11.51 -8.20 -10.97
C LEU A 60 12.95 -7.79 -10.70
N LEU A 61 13.20 -7.06 -9.63
CA LEU A 61 14.54 -6.66 -9.23
C LEU A 61 15.26 -7.69 -8.37
N LYS A 62 14.55 -8.76 -7.97
CA LYS A 62 15.08 -9.78 -7.05
C LYS A 62 15.62 -9.16 -5.78
N THR A 63 14.93 -8.15 -5.29
CA THR A 63 15.33 -7.40 -4.09
C THR A 63 14.43 -7.73 -2.91
N ASP A 64 14.80 -7.21 -1.74
CA ASP A 64 14.11 -7.45 -0.47
C ASP A 64 12.65 -6.99 -0.50
N LYS A 65 11.77 -7.82 0.02
CA LYS A 65 10.34 -7.53 0.09
C LYS A 65 9.92 -6.92 1.43
N SER A 66 10.87 -6.52 2.26
CA SER A 66 10.58 -5.88 3.56
C SER A 66 9.60 -4.72 3.45
N PRO A 67 9.67 -3.84 2.42
CA PRO A 67 8.70 -2.75 2.31
C PRO A 67 7.26 -3.25 2.22
N VAL A 68 7.02 -4.35 1.49
CA VAL A 68 5.67 -4.92 1.37
C VAL A 68 5.18 -5.40 2.73
N GLU A 69 6.04 -6.09 3.47
CA GLU A 69 5.68 -6.60 4.80
C GLU A 69 5.40 -5.48 5.78
N GLN A 70 6.17 -4.40 5.74
CA GLN A 70 5.94 -3.22 6.58
C GLN A 70 4.59 -2.58 6.28
N TYR A 71 4.26 -2.45 5.01
CA TYR A 71 2.96 -1.90 4.61
C TYR A 71 1.81 -2.83 5.02
N LYS A 72 2.00 -4.14 4.90
CA LYS A 72 0.98 -5.11 5.34
C LYS A 72 0.71 -5.00 6.83
N LYS A 73 1.74 -4.84 7.64
CA LYS A 73 1.60 -4.64 9.09
C LYS A 73 0.85 -3.36 9.40
N ARG A 74 1.21 -2.28 8.72
CA ARG A 74 0.55 -0.98 8.87
C ARG A 74 -0.92 -1.07 8.47
N LEU A 75 -1.20 -1.74 7.36
CA LEU A 75 -2.57 -1.93 6.89
C LEU A 75 -3.38 -2.76 7.88
N ASN A 76 -2.78 -3.81 8.44
CA ASN A 76 -3.45 -4.64 9.43
C ASN A 76 -3.81 -3.85 10.68
N THR A 77 -2.91 -2.98 11.14
CA THR A 77 -3.17 -2.10 12.28
C THR A 77 -4.35 -1.17 12.00
N LEU A 78 -4.38 -0.58 10.80
CA LEU A 78 -5.49 0.30 10.40
C LEU A 78 -6.79 -0.47 10.22
N ARG A 79 -6.72 -1.70 9.73
CA ARG A 79 -7.90 -2.56 9.60
C ARG A 79 -8.50 -2.87 10.98
N GLN A 80 -7.66 -3.18 11.97
CA GLN A 80 -8.12 -3.41 13.33
C GLN A 80 -8.75 -2.15 13.92
N LYS A 81 -8.13 -1.00 13.66
CA LYS A 81 -8.68 0.28 14.10
C LYS A 81 -10.04 0.55 13.46
N ALA A 82 -10.16 0.26 12.17
CA ALA A 82 -11.42 0.40 11.45
C ALA A 82 -12.51 -0.51 12.03
N ASP A 83 -12.17 -1.77 12.28
CA ASP A 83 -13.10 -2.72 12.88
C ASP A 83 -13.59 -2.24 14.24
N SER A 84 -12.69 -1.65 15.03
CA SER A 84 -13.03 -1.10 16.33
C SER A 84 -13.95 0.12 16.23
N GLN A 85 -13.70 0.98 15.25
CA GLN A 85 -14.47 2.23 15.08
C GLN A 85 -15.85 1.99 14.45
N PHE A 86 -15.97 0.98 13.59
CA PHE A 86 -17.19 0.75 12.81
C PHE A 86 -18.11 -0.32 13.40
N ASN A 87 -17.70 -0.95 14.48
CA ASN A 87 -18.58 -1.88 15.23
C ASN A 87 -19.38 -1.10 16.31
#